data_796deeca6fef74bf79e76176fdb1c65b
#
_entry.id   796deeca6fef74bf79e76176fdb1c65b
#
_cell.length_a   1.000
_cell.length_b   1.000
_cell.length_c   1.000
_cell.angle_alpha   90.00
_cell.angle_beta   90.00
_cell.angle_gamma   90.00
#
_symmetry.space_group_name_H-M   'P 1'
#
loop_
_entity.id
_entity.type
_entity.pdbx_description
1 polymer ?
#
loop_
_entity_poly.entity_id
_entity_poly.type
_entity_poly.pdbx_seq_one_letter_code
_entity_poly.pdbx_strand_id
1 'polypeptide(L)'
;RVINSTDKNYDFYSYGQIIRNQIPEGITDFYILHEGPIATLDEELIEEDYDDIEEKKFSRTAQKGWLGIGDKYYISTLIPPREKEFKTTMDYKNKYRINFVTTEPLELTSNSSIEENLQVIVAAKRVDVIDGYAESLKIDKFDLTIDWGMLYFLTRPLFTALEYFFKI
;
A
#
# COMPACT_ATOMS: atom_id res chain seq x y z
N ARG A 1 -20.58 1.95 -1.60
CA ARG A 1 -21.75 2.05 -2.48
C ARG A 1 -22.21 3.50 -2.58
N VAL A 2 -22.42 3.99 -3.81
CA VAL A 2 -22.97 5.33 -4.11
C VAL A 2 -24.29 5.14 -4.84
N ILE A 3 -25.33 5.88 -4.41
CA ILE A 3 -26.67 5.83 -5.00
C ILE A 3 -26.96 7.19 -5.61
N ASN A 4 -27.37 7.21 -6.87
CA ASN A 4 -27.81 8.41 -7.57
C ASN A 4 -29.35 8.41 -7.65
N SER A 5 -29.97 9.33 -6.95
CA SER A 5 -31.44 9.53 -6.97
C SER A 5 -31.83 10.73 -7.83
N THR A 6 -30.93 11.19 -8.72
CA THR A 6 -31.20 12.31 -9.61
C THR A 6 -31.37 11.85 -11.05
N ASP A 7 -31.80 12.73 -11.91
CA ASP A 7 -31.92 12.53 -13.35
C ASP A 7 -30.64 12.82 -14.15
N LYS A 8 -29.51 13.11 -13.45
CA LYS A 8 -28.21 13.42 -14.05
C LYS A 8 -27.25 12.24 -13.91
N ASN A 9 -26.29 12.16 -14.81
CA ASN A 9 -25.18 11.24 -14.72
C ASN A 9 -23.98 11.93 -14.04
N TYR A 10 -23.15 11.14 -13.35
CA TYR A 10 -21.95 11.60 -12.65
C TYR A 10 -20.80 10.62 -12.88
N ASP A 11 -19.60 11.19 -12.94
CA ASP A 11 -18.35 10.41 -13.00
C ASP A 11 -17.65 10.50 -11.66
N PHE A 12 -17.26 9.33 -11.11
CA PHE A 12 -16.52 9.20 -9.87
C PHE A 12 -15.18 8.53 -10.10
N TYR A 13 -14.19 8.94 -9.34
CA TYR A 13 -12.89 8.27 -9.29
C TYR A 13 -12.68 7.70 -7.90
N SER A 14 -12.22 6.44 -7.83
CA SER A 14 -11.82 5.88 -6.54
C SER A 14 -10.49 6.49 -6.12
N TYR A 15 -10.45 6.94 -4.87
CA TYR A 15 -9.30 7.63 -4.30
C TYR A 15 -9.03 7.13 -2.89
N GLY A 16 -7.76 6.95 -2.55
CA GLY A 16 -7.32 6.67 -1.20
C GLY A 16 -6.05 7.45 -0.88
N GLN A 17 -5.87 7.83 0.38
CA GLN A 17 -4.71 8.58 0.84
C GLN A 17 -4.30 8.18 2.24
N ILE A 18 -2.99 8.02 2.46
CA ILE A 18 -2.34 7.96 3.76
C ILE A 18 -1.55 9.25 3.93
N ILE A 19 -1.70 9.87 5.09
CA ILE A 19 -0.97 11.10 5.45
C ILE A 19 -0.15 10.83 6.71
N ARG A 20 1.14 11.18 6.65
CA ARG A 20 2.02 11.22 7.80
C ARG A 20 2.49 12.65 8.06
N ASN A 21 2.33 13.10 9.28
CA ASN A 21 2.67 14.49 9.64
C ASN A 21 4.17 14.71 9.87
N GLN A 22 4.87 13.70 10.39
CA GLN A 22 6.27 13.79 10.82
C GLN A 22 6.98 12.46 10.56
N ILE A 23 8.27 12.53 10.29
CA ILE A 23 9.15 11.35 10.30
C ILE A 23 9.16 10.79 11.73
N PRO A 24 9.10 9.47 11.92
CA PRO A 24 9.20 8.85 13.25
C PRO A 24 10.51 9.23 13.94
N GLU A 25 10.44 9.52 15.24
CA GLU A 25 11.66 9.72 16.04
C GLU A 25 12.46 8.41 16.10
N GLY A 26 13.78 8.51 15.88
CA GLY A 26 14.69 7.38 15.97
C GLY A 26 14.85 6.55 14.73
N ILE A 27 14.41 7.05 13.55
CA ILE A 27 14.94 6.54 12.28
C ILE A 27 16.46 6.78 12.35
N THR A 28 17.19 5.69 12.50
CA THR A 28 18.66 5.74 12.45
C THR A 28 19.08 5.50 11.01
N ASP A 29 20.00 6.32 10.50
CA ASP A 29 20.65 6.15 9.20
C ASP A 29 21.41 4.80 9.05
N PHE A 30 21.21 3.88 9.97
CA PHE A 30 21.81 2.57 9.95
C PHE A 30 20.84 1.60 9.26
N TYR A 31 20.86 1.62 7.95
CA TYR A 31 20.04 0.90 6.98
C TYR A 31 20.05 -0.62 7.15
N ILE A 32 19.22 -1.12 8.02
CA ILE A 32 18.94 -2.55 8.04
C ILE A 32 17.50 -2.84 7.61
N LEU A 33 16.57 -1.88 7.78
CA LEU A 33 15.15 -2.04 7.48
C LEU A 33 14.60 -0.76 6.83
N HIS A 34 13.86 -0.91 5.74
CA HIS A 34 13.18 0.22 5.12
C HIS A 34 12.05 0.75 6.01
N GLU A 35 12.09 2.05 6.33
CA GLU A 35 11.04 2.79 7.01
C GLU A 35 10.64 4.00 6.15
N GLY A 36 9.47 3.95 5.53
CA GLY A 36 9.06 5.02 4.63
C GLY A 36 7.89 4.63 3.72
N PRO A 37 7.68 5.44 2.68
CA PRO A 37 6.75 5.13 1.60
C PRO A 37 7.16 3.86 0.86
N ILE A 38 6.22 2.95 0.68
CA ILE A 38 6.46 1.66 0.06
C ILE A 38 5.25 1.27 -0.80
N ALA A 39 5.51 0.61 -1.91
CA ALA A 39 4.45 0.05 -2.77
C ALA A 39 4.92 -1.19 -3.52
N THR A 40 3.99 -2.03 -3.95
CA THR A 40 4.21 -2.89 -5.11
C THR A 40 3.32 -2.44 -6.24
N LEU A 41 3.90 -2.22 -7.40
CA LEU A 41 3.22 -1.73 -8.60
C LEU A 41 3.60 -2.63 -9.76
N ASP A 42 2.61 -3.37 -10.31
CA ASP A 42 2.81 -4.35 -11.39
C ASP A 42 3.96 -5.34 -11.09
N GLU A 43 3.96 -5.86 -9.86
CA GLU A 43 4.93 -6.83 -9.32
C GLU A 43 6.32 -6.25 -8.98
N GLU A 44 6.57 -4.98 -9.20
CA GLU A 44 7.80 -4.31 -8.80
C GLU A 44 7.66 -3.70 -7.40
N LEU A 45 8.61 -3.96 -6.51
CA LEU A 45 8.72 -3.30 -5.22
C LEU A 45 9.31 -1.90 -5.42
N ILE A 46 8.66 -0.92 -4.84
CA ILE A 46 9.07 0.48 -4.79
C ILE A 46 9.25 0.85 -3.33
N GLU A 47 10.42 1.30 -2.99
CA GLU A 47 10.80 1.82 -1.68
C GLU A 47 11.36 3.21 -1.90
N GLU A 48 10.75 4.22 -1.29
CA GLU A 48 11.16 5.62 -1.40
C GLU A 48 11.52 6.13 -0.02
N ASP A 49 12.67 6.78 0.10
CA ASP A 49 13.06 7.43 1.34
C ASP A 49 12.28 8.74 1.53
N TYR A 50 12.15 9.17 2.77
CA TYR A 50 11.46 10.43 3.07
C TYR A 50 12.12 11.62 2.38
N ASP A 51 13.44 11.67 2.38
CA ASP A 51 14.24 12.73 1.74
C ASP A 51 14.02 12.74 0.23
N ASP A 52 13.95 11.58 -0.41
CA ASP A 52 13.73 11.47 -1.85
C ASP A 52 12.40 12.06 -2.27
N ILE A 53 11.32 11.78 -1.51
CA ILE A 53 9.99 12.34 -1.83
C ILE A 53 9.83 13.80 -1.41
N GLU A 54 10.68 14.34 -0.54
CA GLU A 54 10.79 15.78 -0.26
C GLU A 54 11.42 16.51 -1.44
N GLU A 55 12.46 15.94 -2.03
CA GLU A 55 13.15 16.51 -3.18
C GLU A 55 12.33 16.35 -4.47
N LYS A 56 11.77 15.17 -4.69
CA LYS A 56 11.08 14.83 -5.92
C LYS A 56 9.87 13.95 -5.69
N LYS A 57 8.73 14.43 -6.15
CA LYS A 57 7.50 13.65 -6.18
C LYS A 57 7.67 12.36 -6.99
N PHE A 58 7.39 11.20 -6.38
CA PHE A 58 7.20 9.95 -7.11
C PHE A 58 5.80 9.92 -7.74
N SER A 59 5.70 9.38 -8.97
CA SER A 59 4.40 9.15 -9.61
C SER A 59 4.50 8.05 -10.65
N ARG A 60 3.61 7.06 -10.55
CA ARG A 60 3.53 5.93 -11.48
C ARG A 60 2.10 5.45 -11.64
N THR A 61 1.76 4.98 -12.83
CA THR A 61 0.50 4.30 -13.16
C THR A 61 0.73 2.80 -13.13
N ALA A 62 -0.23 2.04 -12.59
CA ALA A 62 -0.16 0.58 -12.46
C ALA A 62 -1.54 -0.05 -12.63
N GLN A 63 -1.56 -1.33 -13.05
CA GLN A 63 -2.78 -2.13 -13.18
C GLN A 63 -3.13 -2.89 -11.90
N LYS A 64 -2.12 -3.21 -11.09
CA LYS A 64 -2.28 -3.95 -9.84
C LYS A 64 -1.22 -3.55 -8.83
N GLY A 65 -1.53 -3.76 -7.56
CA GLY A 65 -0.60 -3.53 -6.47
C GLY A 65 -1.23 -2.96 -5.23
N TRP A 66 -0.40 -2.54 -4.33
CA TRP A 66 -0.73 -1.85 -3.09
C TRP A 66 0.30 -0.76 -2.80
N LEU A 67 -0.04 0.20 -1.96
CA LEU A 67 0.84 1.32 -1.59
C LEU A 67 0.60 1.69 -0.13
N GLY A 68 1.63 2.21 0.52
CA GLY A 68 1.52 2.53 1.93
C GLY A 68 2.72 3.24 2.55
N ILE A 69 2.74 3.26 3.86
CA ILE A 69 3.88 3.70 4.69
C ILE A 69 4.21 2.61 5.68
N GLY A 70 5.46 2.19 5.68
CA GLY A 70 6.02 1.27 6.66
C GLY A 70 6.80 1.99 7.76
N ASP A 71 6.62 1.53 8.99
CA ASP A 71 7.52 1.78 10.10
C ASP A 71 8.25 0.49 10.47
N LYS A 72 9.12 0.56 11.46
CA LYS A 72 9.83 -0.62 11.96
C LYS A 72 8.92 -1.79 12.35
N TYR A 73 7.76 -1.53 12.93
CA TYR A 73 6.88 -2.55 13.50
C TYR A 73 5.49 -2.60 12.88
N TYR A 74 5.09 -1.56 12.15
CA TYR A 74 3.75 -1.43 11.59
C TYR A 74 3.78 -1.03 10.13
N ILE A 75 2.71 -1.40 9.44
CA ILE A 75 2.46 -1.00 8.04
C ILE A 75 1.03 -0.47 7.94
N SER A 76 0.86 0.62 7.19
CA SER A 76 -0.43 1.15 6.78
C SER A 76 -0.49 1.14 5.27
N THR A 77 -1.43 0.41 4.69
CA THR A 77 -1.53 0.21 3.24
C THR A 77 -2.92 0.50 2.70
N LEU A 78 -2.94 0.92 1.45
CA LEU A 78 -4.11 1.04 0.59
C LEU A 78 -3.99 0.00 -0.52
N ILE A 79 -5.07 -0.73 -0.76
CA ILE A 79 -5.20 -1.64 -1.90
C ILE A 79 -6.27 -1.03 -2.81
N PRO A 80 -5.89 -0.50 -3.98
CA PRO A 80 -6.82 0.04 -4.96
C PRO A 80 -7.82 -1.00 -5.44
N PRO A 81 -8.94 -0.59 -6.06
CA PRO A 81 -9.89 -1.50 -6.67
C PRO A 81 -9.20 -2.41 -7.68
N ARG A 82 -9.53 -3.69 -7.63
CA ARG A 82 -8.96 -4.68 -8.54
C ARG A 82 -9.43 -4.43 -9.97
N GLU A 83 -8.60 -4.86 -10.91
CA GLU A 83 -8.89 -4.78 -12.35
C GLU A 83 -9.10 -3.35 -12.87
N LYS A 84 -8.62 -2.36 -12.12
CA LYS A 84 -8.64 -0.96 -12.51
C LYS A 84 -7.25 -0.36 -12.49
N GLU A 85 -6.91 0.30 -13.58
CA GLU A 85 -5.71 1.11 -13.62
C GLU A 85 -5.82 2.27 -12.63
N PHE A 86 -4.75 2.52 -11.92
CA PHE A 86 -4.65 3.62 -10.96
C PHE A 86 -3.30 4.32 -11.06
N LYS A 87 -3.32 5.60 -10.77
CA LYS A 87 -2.12 6.41 -10.63
C LYS A 87 -1.79 6.56 -9.16
N THR A 88 -0.60 6.12 -8.78
CA THR A 88 -0.01 6.34 -7.46
C THR A 88 0.83 7.60 -7.45
N THR A 89 0.80 8.32 -6.33
CA THR A 89 1.75 9.39 -6.05
C THR A 89 2.21 9.35 -4.59
N MET A 90 3.50 9.62 -4.40
CA MET A 90 4.12 9.84 -3.11
C MET A 90 4.77 11.20 -3.16
N ASP A 91 4.38 12.10 -2.27
CA ASP A 91 4.88 13.47 -2.25
C ASP A 91 4.92 14.08 -0.85
N TYR A 92 5.67 15.16 -0.71
CA TYR A 92 5.72 15.98 0.48
C TYR A 92 5.20 17.40 0.19
N LYS A 93 4.19 17.81 0.99
CA LYS A 93 3.71 19.20 1.05
C LYS A 93 3.38 19.53 2.50
N ASN A 94 4.39 19.86 3.27
CA ASN A 94 4.33 20.00 4.74
C ASN A 94 3.90 18.72 5.48
N LYS A 95 3.56 17.66 4.75
CA LYS A 95 3.18 16.33 5.20
C LYS A 95 3.52 15.33 4.12
N TYR A 96 3.92 14.14 4.51
CA TYR A 96 4.11 13.01 3.60
C TYR A 96 2.75 12.46 3.19
N ARG A 97 2.52 12.32 1.88
CA ARG A 97 1.25 11.86 1.33
C ARG A 97 1.50 10.75 0.33
N ILE A 98 0.89 9.62 0.58
CA ILE A 98 0.87 8.48 -0.31
C ILE A 98 -0.58 8.27 -0.73
N ASN A 99 -0.86 8.33 -2.03
CA ASN A 99 -2.21 8.25 -2.52
C ASN A 99 -2.30 7.52 -3.87
N PHE A 100 -3.51 7.06 -4.16
CA PHE A 100 -3.87 6.61 -5.50
C PHE A 100 -5.17 7.27 -5.96
N VAL A 101 -5.37 7.30 -7.25
CA VAL A 101 -6.63 7.64 -7.92
C VAL A 101 -6.77 6.74 -9.15
N THR A 102 -7.95 6.19 -9.38
CA THR A 102 -8.24 5.42 -10.61
C THR A 102 -8.14 6.33 -11.84
N THR A 103 -7.62 5.82 -12.95
CA THR A 103 -7.44 6.60 -14.19
C THR A 103 -8.73 6.73 -14.98
N GLU A 104 -9.61 5.74 -14.84
CA GLU A 104 -10.92 5.73 -15.49
C GLU A 104 -12.03 6.03 -14.49
N PRO A 105 -13.04 6.81 -14.89
CA PRO A 105 -14.19 7.10 -14.04
C PRO A 105 -15.12 5.88 -13.89
N LEU A 106 -15.81 5.87 -12.78
CA LEU A 106 -17.01 5.08 -12.55
C LEU A 106 -18.21 5.91 -12.97
N GLU A 107 -18.86 5.55 -14.05
CA GLU A 107 -20.08 6.22 -14.51
C GLU A 107 -21.26 5.81 -13.64
N LEU A 108 -21.84 6.77 -12.95
CA LEU A 108 -23.08 6.61 -12.18
C LEU A 108 -24.22 7.27 -12.93
N THR A 109 -24.96 6.44 -13.63
CA THR A 109 -26.11 6.90 -14.42
C THR A 109 -27.28 7.35 -13.54
N SER A 110 -28.23 8.08 -14.12
CA SER A 110 -29.42 8.55 -13.41
C SER A 110 -30.21 7.38 -12.78
N ASN A 111 -30.73 7.58 -11.57
CA ASN A 111 -31.51 6.60 -10.83
C ASN A 111 -30.88 5.21 -10.70
N SER A 112 -29.55 5.16 -10.55
CA SER A 112 -28.78 3.92 -10.42
C SER A 112 -27.90 3.90 -9.18
N SER A 113 -27.19 2.81 -8.96
CA SER A 113 -26.17 2.72 -7.91
C SER A 113 -24.94 1.97 -8.42
N ILE A 114 -23.78 2.38 -7.93
CA ILE A 114 -22.50 1.70 -8.13
C ILE A 114 -21.93 1.26 -6.80
N GLU A 115 -21.14 0.21 -6.83
CA GLU A 115 -20.37 -0.28 -5.69
C GLU A 115 -18.93 -0.50 -6.14
N GLU A 116 -18.00 -0.05 -5.32
CA GLU A 116 -16.58 -0.28 -5.52
C GLU A 116 -15.94 -0.69 -4.21
N ASN A 117 -14.99 -1.60 -4.29
CA ASN A 117 -14.25 -2.10 -3.14
C ASN A 117 -12.79 -1.67 -3.23
N LEU A 118 -12.35 -0.96 -2.24
CA LEU A 118 -10.95 -0.71 -1.93
C LEU A 118 -10.68 -1.20 -0.51
N GLN A 119 -9.45 -1.50 -0.18
CA GLN A 119 -9.11 -2.00 1.14
C GLN A 119 -8.07 -1.12 1.81
N VAL A 120 -8.17 -1.02 3.13
CA VAL A 120 -7.18 -0.36 3.98
C VAL A 120 -6.74 -1.38 5.01
N ILE A 121 -5.44 -1.61 5.12
CA ILE A 121 -4.87 -2.51 6.12
C ILE A 121 -3.90 -1.70 6.98
N VAL A 122 -4.09 -1.80 8.29
CA VAL A 122 -3.13 -1.31 9.29
C VAL A 122 -2.78 -2.51 10.17
N ALA A 123 -1.54 -2.95 10.10
CA ALA A 123 -1.11 -4.19 10.75
C ALA A 123 0.28 -4.10 11.36
N ALA A 124 0.54 -4.95 12.34
CA ALA A 124 1.91 -5.20 12.77
C ALA A 124 2.64 -6.02 11.70
N LYS A 125 3.92 -5.71 11.47
CA LYS A 125 4.81 -6.45 10.56
C LYS A 125 5.22 -7.81 11.16
N ARG A 126 4.24 -8.65 11.45
CA ARG A 126 4.42 -10.03 11.86
C ARG A 126 4.11 -10.95 10.69
N VAL A 127 4.95 -11.95 10.49
CA VAL A 127 4.85 -12.86 9.32
C VAL A 127 3.49 -13.53 9.24
N ASP A 128 3.03 -14.10 10.36
CA ASP A 128 1.73 -14.77 10.43
C ASP A 128 0.54 -13.83 10.13
N VAL A 129 0.63 -12.57 10.52
CA VAL A 129 -0.41 -11.55 10.28
C VAL A 129 -0.39 -11.12 8.82
N ILE A 130 0.79 -10.82 8.27
CA ILE A 130 0.97 -10.37 6.88
C ILE A 130 0.59 -11.47 5.90
N ASP A 131 1.07 -12.70 6.12
CA ASP A 131 0.74 -13.85 5.27
C ASP A 131 -0.78 -14.15 5.35
N GLY A 132 -1.39 -14.04 6.53
CA GLY A 132 -2.84 -14.19 6.69
C GLY A 132 -3.65 -13.17 5.87
N TYR A 133 -3.23 -11.91 5.81
CA TYR A 133 -3.85 -10.90 4.93
C TYR A 133 -3.58 -11.18 3.45
N ALA A 134 -2.34 -11.54 3.11
CA ALA A 134 -1.97 -11.87 1.74
C ALA A 134 -2.87 -12.98 1.17
N GLU A 135 -3.06 -14.06 1.94
CA GLU A 135 -3.89 -15.20 1.53
C GLU A 135 -5.39 -14.88 1.52
N SER A 136 -5.92 -14.35 2.63
CA SER A 136 -7.36 -14.12 2.78
C SER A 136 -7.91 -13.07 1.83
N LEU A 137 -7.12 -12.04 1.57
CA LEU A 137 -7.46 -10.94 0.68
C LEU A 137 -6.81 -11.08 -0.71
N LYS A 138 -6.04 -12.13 -0.98
CA LYS A 138 -5.33 -12.39 -2.25
C LYS A 138 -4.54 -11.18 -2.72
N ILE A 139 -3.71 -10.62 -1.85
CA ILE A 139 -2.87 -9.47 -2.16
C ILE A 139 -1.49 -9.98 -2.57
N ASP A 140 -1.15 -9.76 -3.84
CA ASP A 140 0.12 -10.20 -4.40
C ASP A 140 1.29 -9.47 -3.72
N LYS A 141 2.34 -10.22 -3.37
CA LYS A 141 3.59 -9.69 -2.78
C LYS A 141 3.37 -8.84 -1.52
N PHE A 142 2.33 -9.11 -0.75
CA PHE A 142 2.07 -8.38 0.50
C PHE A 142 3.11 -8.71 1.58
N ASP A 143 3.76 -9.85 1.48
CA ASP A 143 4.89 -10.27 2.30
C ASP A 143 6.11 -9.33 2.19
N LEU A 144 6.23 -8.58 1.09
CA LEU A 144 7.26 -7.54 0.91
C LEU A 144 7.05 -6.30 1.79
N THR A 145 5.94 -6.19 2.51
CA THR A 145 5.78 -5.18 3.57
C THR A 145 6.74 -5.42 4.74
N ILE A 146 7.26 -6.64 4.88
CA ILE A 146 8.34 -7.00 5.79
C ILE A 146 9.63 -6.95 4.99
N ASP A 147 10.55 -6.09 5.41
CA ASP A 147 11.88 -6.06 4.81
C ASP A 147 12.68 -7.29 5.26
N TRP A 148 12.92 -8.19 4.34
CA TRP A 148 13.69 -9.40 4.53
C TRP A 148 15.19 -9.21 4.23
N GLY A 149 15.57 -8.02 3.79
CA GLY A 149 16.90 -7.69 3.30
C GLY A 149 17.25 -8.37 1.97
N MET A 150 18.48 -8.11 1.50
CA MET A 150 18.97 -8.64 0.20
C MET A 150 18.95 -10.16 0.09
N LEU A 151 18.98 -10.89 1.19
CA LEU A 151 18.99 -12.34 1.23
C LEU A 151 17.60 -12.95 1.48
N TYR A 152 16.56 -12.31 0.97
CA TYR A 152 15.16 -12.75 1.10
C TYR A 152 14.95 -14.26 0.90
N PHE A 153 15.57 -14.83 -0.13
CA PHE A 153 15.46 -16.25 -0.45
C PHE A 153 16.01 -17.19 0.64
N LEU A 154 16.87 -16.66 1.53
CA LEU A 154 17.46 -17.38 2.65
C LEU A 154 16.80 -17.00 3.99
N THR A 155 16.55 -15.72 4.21
CA THR A 155 16.03 -15.22 5.50
C THR A 155 14.62 -15.68 5.76
N ARG A 156 13.73 -15.65 4.77
CA ARG A 156 12.34 -16.09 4.92
C ARG A 156 12.19 -17.57 5.26
N PRO A 157 12.81 -18.53 4.54
CA PRO A 157 12.74 -19.95 4.91
C PRO A 157 13.34 -20.24 6.29
N LEU A 158 14.46 -19.59 6.62
CA LEU A 158 15.11 -19.74 7.93
C LEU A 158 14.20 -19.25 9.06
N PHE A 159 13.57 -18.10 8.88
CA PHE A 159 12.62 -17.54 9.85
C PHE A 159 11.42 -18.48 10.04
N THR A 160 10.84 -18.98 8.95
CA THR A 160 9.72 -19.93 9.01
C THR A 160 10.09 -21.22 9.76
N ALA A 161 11.31 -21.73 9.55
CA ALA A 161 11.80 -22.88 10.29
C ALA A 161 11.95 -22.58 11.78
N LEU A 162 12.51 -21.42 12.14
CA LEU A 162 12.63 -21.00 13.54
C LEU A 162 11.26 -20.84 14.21
N GLU A 163 10.28 -20.20 13.57
CA GLU A 163 8.91 -20.10 14.09
C GLU A 163 8.28 -21.46 14.35
N TYR A 164 8.51 -22.43 13.47
CA TYR A 164 8.03 -23.80 13.67
C TYR A 164 8.60 -24.41 14.95
N PHE A 165 9.89 -24.25 15.21
CA PHE A 165 10.54 -24.77 16.43
C PHE A 165 10.10 -24.03 17.69
N PHE A 166 9.74 -22.77 17.62
CA PHE A 166 9.24 -22.01 18.78
C PHE A 166 7.78 -22.26 19.11
N LYS A 167 7.01 -22.86 18.19
CA LYS A 167 5.59 -23.22 18.44
C LYS A 167 5.41 -24.65 19.00
N ILE A 168 6.50 -25.41 19.09
CA ILE A 168 6.52 -26.73 19.74
C ILE A 168 6.89 -26.57 21.22
#